data_4bb21fbf6472255850b3d98fe04aa320
#
_entry.id   4bb21fbf6472255850b3d98fe04aa320
#
_cell.length_a   1.000
_cell.length_b   1.000
_cell.length_c   1.000
_cell.angle_alpha   90.00
_cell.angle_beta   90.00
_cell.angle_gamma   90.00
#
_symmetry.space_group_name_H-M   'P 1'
#
loop_
_entity.id
_entity.type
_entity.pdbx_description
1 polymer ?
#
loop_
_entity_poly.entity_id
_entity_poly.type
_entity_poly.pdbx_seq_one_letter_code
_entity_poly.pdbx_strand_id
1 'polypeptide(L)'
;MQTKSLKLSSILFLLLFIPINYLFGQSELPKSKHYNLEKLADGVYAAIHNDDGGFAICNGGIVNLGDRTVIIDPFISPTAARDLKKHAEILTGRPVSLVINTHCHDDHTRGNQVFDPDANIIGTPDARRSIERDFYKAVESEKESSPKELLNFQKWMEQATDEEEKKELKMWCGYHQAKIESFPELKMTPPNITITDTMTIWGTKREIVLIPTGIGHTTEDLIAYLPADSIIFMGDLLFVERHPFMGGGDPASWKKTLQKIALLKPKIAVPGHGPVGDTNSIHVLIKYIDTLTEMVNEEIKKGTNKDKISELPVPEEYKNWWFSGFYKWNTLNFLYNIATAKANKD
;
A
#
# COMPACT_ATOMS: atom_id res chain seq x y z
N MET A 1 -9.62 82.14 52.50
CA MET A 1 -10.23 80.94 51.89
C MET A 1 -9.24 80.41 50.85
N GLN A 2 -8.49 79.39 51.16
CA GLN A 2 -7.51 78.78 50.30
C GLN A 2 -8.13 77.60 49.59
N THR A 3 -8.15 77.61 48.27
CA THR A 3 -8.59 76.50 47.41
C THR A 3 -7.41 75.59 47.13
N LYS A 4 -7.46 74.36 47.60
CA LYS A 4 -6.44 73.29 47.29
C LYS A 4 -6.80 72.72 45.94
N SER A 5 -5.87 72.82 45.00
CA SER A 5 -5.90 72.18 43.71
C SER A 5 -5.48 70.71 43.87
N LEU A 6 -6.33 69.76 43.51
CA LEU A 6 -5.99 68.36 43.39
C LEU A 6 -5.36 68.09 42.02
N LYS A 7 -4.08 67.64 42.02
CA LYS A 7 -3.42 67.15 40.80
C LYS A 7 -3.81 65.70 40.59
N LEU A 8 -4.54 65.39 39.49
CA LEU A 8 -4.88 64.08 39.03
C LEU A 8 -3.66 63.48 38.27
N SER A 9 -2.97 62.49 38.84
CA SER A 9 -1.90 61.77 38.15
C SER A 9 -2.53 60.70 37.27
N SER A 10 -2.43 60.86 35.97
CA SER A 10 -2.85 59.87 34.97
C SER A 10 -1.78 58.77 34.90
N ILE A 11 -2.08 57.60 35.41
CA ILE A 11 -1.29 56.39 35.23
C ILE A 11 -1.63 55.79 33.87
N LEU A 12 -0.72 55.92 32.91
CA LEU A 12 -0.82 55.31 31.59
C LEU A 12 -0.47 53.83 31.70
N PHE A 13 -1.48 52.94 31.65
CA PHE A 13 -1.25 51.48 31.54
C PHE A 13 -0.82 51.15 30.13
N LEU A 14 0.48 50.93 29.93
CA LEU A 14 1.04 50.42 28.66
C LEU A 14 0.76 48.92 28.60
N LEU A 15 -0.32 48.51 27.91
CA LEU A 15 -0.58 47.11 27.56
C LEU A 15 0.46 46.68 26.49
N LEU A 16 1.52 46.01 26.95
CA LEU A 16 2.43 45.28 26.10
C LEU A 16 1.68 44.12 25.44
N PHE A 17 1.21 44.31 24.21
CA PHE A 17 0.81 43.23 23.35
C PHE A 17 2.05 42.42 22.98
N ILE A 18 2.34 41.33 23.71
CA ILE A 18 3.28 40.30 23.30
C ILE A 18 2.55 39.48 22.25
N PRO A 19 2.96 39.48 20.97
CA PRO A 19 2.40 38.54 20.01
C PRO A 19 2.82 37.14 20.46
N ILE A 20 1.86 36.36 20.96
CA ILE A 20 2.05 34.93 21.14
C ILE A 20 2.13 34.35 19.74
N ASN A 21 3.32 34.34 19.18
CA ASN A 21 3.63 33.49 18.06
C ASN A 21 3.50 32.06 18.60
N TYR A 22 2.32 31.44 18.39
CA TYR A 22 2.19 30.00 18.43
C TYR A 22 3.16 29.45 17.39
N LEU A 23 4.37 29.13 17.81
CA LEU A 23 5.21 28.18 17.13
C LEU A 23 4.42 26.85 17.18
N PHE A 24 3.56 26.62 16.17
CA PHE A 24 3.18 25.28 15.81
C PHE A 24 4.45 24.62 15.29
N GLY A 25 5.28 24.11 16.20
CA GLY A 25 6.29 23.14 15.85
C GLY A 25 5.56 22.02 15.14
N GLN A 26 5.96 21.69 13.91
CA GLN A 26 5.51 20.47 13.25
C GLN A 26 5.86 19.34 14.23
N SER A 27 4.83 18.78 14.89
CA SER A 27 5.04 17.62 15.75
C SER A 27 5.65 16.52 14.88
N GLU A 28 6.79 16.00 15.30
CA GLU A 28 7.45 14.90 14.61
C GLU A 28 6.42 13.77 14.39
N LEU A 29 6.36 13.20 13.17
CA LEU A 29 5.45 12.10 12.88
C LEU A 29 5.78 10.90 13.78
N PRO A 30 4.77 10.15 14.26
CA PRO A 30 5.01 8.93 15.02
C PRO A 30 5.91 7.97 14.24
N LYS A 31 6.81 7.27 14.94
CA LYS A 31 7.79 6.35 14.36
C LYS A 31 7.37 4.91 14.59
N SER A 32 7.46 4.08 13.55
CA SER A 32 7.37 2.63 13.60
C SER A 32 8.64 2.00 13.03
N LYS A 33 9.00 0.81 13.49
CA LYS A 33 10.04 0.00 12.85
C LYS A 33 9.52 -0.74 11.60
N HIS A 34 8.21 -0.71 11.37
CA HIS A 34 7.56 -1.49 10.31
C HIS A 34 7.27 -0.68 9.05
N TYR A 35 7.10 0.63 9.18
CA TYR A 35 6.82 1.54 8.08
C TYR A 35 7.26 2.97 8.43
N ASN A 36 7.41 3.79 7.40
CA ASN A 36 7.65 5.23 7.49
C ASN A 36 6.37 5.98 7.13
N LEU A 37 6.01 6.99 7.92
CA LEU A 37 4.87 7.85 7.62
C LEU A 37 5.31 9.01 6.73
N GLU A 38 4.60 9.19 5.62
CA GLU A 38 4.73 10.34 4.73
C GLU A 38 3.44 11.16 4.76
N LYS A 39 3.54 12.46 5.09
CA LYS A 39 2.39 13.36 5.07
C LYS A 39 2.12 13.80 3.63
N LEU A 40 1.00 13.38 3.05
CA LEU A 40 0.60 13.69 1.68
C LEU A 40 -0.23 14.98 1.59
N ALA A 41 -1.10 15.21 2.59
CA ALA A 41 -1.91 16.41 2.77
C ALA A 41 -2.26 16.58 4.25
N ASP A 42 -3.00 17.65 4.61
CA ASP A 42 -3.47 17.80 5.98
C ASP A 42 -4.44 16.65 6.36
N GLY A 43 -4.02 15.81 7.30
CA GLY A 43 -4.78 14.63 7.74
C GLY A 43 -4.78 13.46 6.74
N VAL A 44 -3.88 13.45 5.74
CA VAL A 44 -3.69 12.31 4.83
C VAL A 44 -2.23 11.87 4.86
N TYR A 45 -2.01 10.60 5.13
CA TYR A 45 -0.68 10.02 5.25
C TYR A 45 -0.59 8.70 4.51
N ALA A 46 0.53 8.46 3.84
CA ALA A 46 0.94 7.13 3.42
C ALA A 46 1.81 6.50 4.52
N ALA A 47 1.61 5.23 4.76
CA ALA A 47 2.46 4.41 5.62
C ALA A 47 3.26 3.47 4.71
N ILE A 48 4.46 3.92 4.32
CA ILE A 48 5.31 3.24 3.36
C ILE A 48 6.11 2.15 4.08
N HIS A 49 6.03 0.94 3.60
CA HIS A 49 6.77 -0.19 4.15
C HIS A 49 8.25 0.14 4.38
N ASN A 50 8.77 -0.28 5.54
CA ASN A 50 10.19 -0.13 5.84
C ASN A 50 10.97 -1.32 5.28
N ASP A 51 11.67 -1.08 4.17
CA ASP A 51 12.49 -2.07 3.47
C ASP A 51 13.61 -2.68 4.34
N ASP A 52 13.90 -2.11 5.51
CA ASP A 52 14.92 -2.61 6.44
C ASP A 52 14.40 -3.76 7.35
N GLY A 53 13.53 -4.62 6.84
CA GLY A 53 12.97 -5.79 7.53
C GLY A 53 11.75 -5.49 8.37
N GLY A 54 10.97 -4.48 8.02
CA GLY A 54 9.68 -4.18 8.64
C GLY A 54 8.63 -5.27 8.41
N PHE A 55 7.57 -5.27 9.22
CA PHE A 55 6.50 -6.28 9.19
C PHE A 55 5.23 -5.78 8.49
N ALA A 56 5.31 -4.68 7.76
CA ALA A 56 4.19 -4.16 6.98
C ALA A 56 4.06 -4.88 5.63
N ILE A 57 5.14 -4.95 4.88
CA ILE A 57 5.32 -5.52 3.52
C ILE A 57 4.64 -4.70 2.44
N CYS A 58 3.35 -4.42 2.53
CA CYS A 58 2.68 -3.48 1.64
C CYS A 58 2.69 -2.05 2.21
N ASN A 59 2.27 -1.09 1.41
CA ASN A 59 1.98 0.26 1.85
C ASN A 59 0.53 0.36 2.32
N GLY A 60 0.31 1.18 3.35
CA GLY A 60 -1.00 1.49 3.87
C GLY A 60 -1.31 2.99 3.82
N GLY A 61 -2.50 3.36 4.29
CA GLY A 61 -2.92 4.75 4.35
C GLY A 61 -3.67 5.12 5.63
N ILE A 62 -3.54 6.39 6.03
CA ILE A 62 -4.33 7.00 7.11
C ILE A 62 -5.03 8.23 6.53
N VAL A 63 -6.36 8.28 6.64
CA VAL A 63 -7.17 9.40 6.15
C VAL A 63 -8.09 9.92 7.23
N ASN A 64 -7.94 11.19 7.57
CA ASN A 64 -8.85 11.94 8.44
C ASN A 64 -9.97 12.57 7.62
N LEU A 65 -11.16 12.02 7.66
CA LEU A 65 -12.35 12.60 7.01
C LEU A 65 -12.97 13.76 7.80
N GLY A 66 -12.44 14.05 9.01
CA GLY A 66 -12.93 15.08 9.91
C GLY A 66 -13.75 14.48 11.06
N ASP A 67 -14.79 13.75 10.77
CA ASP A 67 -15.62 13.02 11.74
C ASP A 67 -15.23 11.54 11.90
N ARG A 68 -14.36 11.01 11.01
CA ARG A 68 -13.93 9.60 10.94
C ARG A 68 -12.46 9.47 10.63
N THR A 69 -11.85 8.41 11.16
CA THR A 69 -10.51 7.94 10.79
C THR A 69 -10.64 6.69 9.94
N VAL A 70 -9.99 6.71 8.78
CA VAL A 70 -9.97 5.62 7.82
C VAL A 70 -8.55 5.07 7.69
N ILE A 71 -8.42 3.75 7.69
CA ILE A 71 -7.21 3.02 7.32
C ILE A 71 -7.41 2.41 5.93
N ILE A 72 -6.34 2.38 5.15
CA ILE A 72 -6.27 1.67 3.87
C ILE A 72 -5.17 0.63 3.99
N ASP A 73 -5.48 -0.63 3.70
CA ASP A 73 -4.60 -1.79 3.72
C ASP A 73 -3.74 -1.92 5.00
N PRO A 74 -4.25 -2.62 6.02
CA PRO A 74 -3.61 -2.67 7.34
C PRO A 74 -2.49 -3.71 7.48
N PHE A 75 -1.75 -4.03 6.41
CA PHE A 75 -0.53 -4.83 6.40
C PHE A 75 -0.72 -6.35 6.61
N ILE A 76 0.42 -7.08 6.48
CA ILE A 76 0.48 -8.53 6.66
C ILE A 76 0.42 -8.96 8.13
N SER A 77 0.89 -8.13 9.05
CA SER A 77 1.02 -8.52 10.44
C SER A 77 0.11 -7.72 11.39
N PRO A 78 -0.54 -8.40 12.36
CA PRO A 78 -1.24 -7.71 13.43
C PRO A 78 -0.34 -6.75 14.22
N THR A 79 0.96 -7.03 14.30
CA THR A 79 1.94 -6.18 15.01
C THR A 79 2.10 -4.82 14.31
N ALA A 80 2.31 -4.82 12.99
CA ALA A 80 2.40 -3.57 12.23
C ALA A 80 1.06 -2.83 12.19
N ALA A 81 -0.05 -3.56 12.09
CA ALA A 81 -1.41 -3.01 12.12
C ALA A 81 -1.75 -2.32 13.47
N ARG A 82 -1.26 -2.83 14.60
CA ARG A 82 -1.41 -2.17 15.91
C ARG A 82 -0.69 -0.83 15.96
N ASP A 83 0.52 -0.76 15.42
CA ASP A 83 1.24 0.52 15.28
C ASP A 83 0.45 1.48 14.39
N LEU A 84 -0.10 1.00 13.27
CA LEU A 84 -0.88 1.81 12.33
C LEU A 84 -2.15 2.37 12.99
N LYS A 85 -2.91 1.54 13.73
CA LYS A 85 -4.08 1.96 14.50
C LYS A 85 -3.72 3.06 15.50
N LYS A 86 -2.69 2.83 16.32
CA LYS A 86 -2.20 3.79 17.31
C LYS A 86 -1.79 5.12 16.67
N HIS A 87 -1.02 5.08 15.59
CA HIS A 87 -0.56 6.29 14.91
C HIS A 87 -1.71 7.04 14.24
N ALA A 88 -2.65 6.33 13.62
CA ALA A 88 -3.84 6.94 13.04
C ALA A 88 -4.65 7.68 14.11
N GLU A 89 -4.86 7.08 15.28
CA GLU A 89 -5.60 7.70 16.37
C GLU A 89 -4.88 8.92 16.97
N ILE A 90 -3.54 8.89 17.07
CA ILE A 90 -2.73 10.04 17.49
C ILE A 90 -2.86 11.18 16.46
N LEU A 91 -2.70 10.88 15.17
CA LEU A 91 -2.67 11.89 14.10
C LEU A 91 -4.03 12.53 13.82
N THR A 92 -5.11 11.79 14.04
CA THR A 92 -6.48 12.25 13.76
C THR A 92 -7.22 12.73 15.01
N GLY A 93 -6.75 12.34 16.20
CA GLY A 93 -7.41 12.58 17.49
C GLY A 93 -8.70 11.78 17.67
N ARG A 94 -8.90 10.69 16.90
CA ARG A 94 -10.13 9.89 16.87
C ARG A 94 -9.85 8.41 16.70
N PRO A 95 -10.69 7.52 17.24
CA PRO A 95 -10.57 6.10 16.97
C PRO A 95 -10.74 5.80 15.48
N VAL A 96 -10.09 4.74 15.01
CA VAL A 96 -10.32 4.22 13.65
C VAL A 96 -11.73 3.63 13.58
N SER A 97 -12.50 4.02 12.56
CA SER A 97 -13.87 3.57 12.37
C SER A 97 -14.11 2.84 11.05
N LEU A 98 -13.19 2.97 10.11
CA LEU A 98 -13.27 2.32 8.80
C LEU A 98 -11.89 1.77 8.41
N VAL A 99 -11.89 0.59 7.82
CA VAL A 99 -10.76 -0.01 7.12
C VAL A 99 -11.19 -0.29 5.69
N ILE A 100 -10.33 -0.02 4.72
CA ILE A 100 -10.57 -0.30 3.30
C ILE A 100 -9.51 -1.29 2.86
N ASN A 101 -9.94 -2.43 2.29
CA ASN A 101 -9.06 -3.36 1.62
C ASN A 101 -9.13 -3.13 0.11
N THR A 102 -7.98 -2.86 -0.51
CA THR A 102 -7.89 -2.66 -1.95
C THR A 102 -8.11 -3.96 -2.72
N HIS A 103 -7.67 -5.09 -2.18
CA HIS A 103 -7.83 -6.42 -2.75
C HIS A 103 -7.65 -7.52 -1.69
N CYS A 104 -7.63 -8.79 -2.09
CA CYS A 104 -7.71 -9.93 -1.18
C CYS A 104 -6.36 -10.44 -0.64
N HIS A 105 -5.21 -9.96 -1.12
CA HIS A 105 -3.93 -10.53 -0.73
C HIS A 105 -3.66 -10.33 0.77
N ASP A 106 -2.93 -11.27 1.30
CA ASP A 106 -2.73 -11.41 2.74
C ASP A 106 -1.90 -10.26 3.35
N ASP A 107 -0.98 -9.72 2.60
CA ASP A 107 -0.16 -8.58 3.02
C ASP A 107 -0.95 -7.25 3.08
N HIS A 108 -2.15 -7.19 2.53
CA HIS A 108 -3.08 -6.07 2.63
C HIS A 108 -4.20 -6.27 3.66
N THR A 109 -4.43 -7.52 4.09
CA THR A 109 -5.66 -7.87 4.82
C THR A 109 -5.48 -8.54 6.18
N ARG A 110 -4.31 -9.12 6.49
CA ARG A 110 -4.12 -9.85 7.77
C ARG A 110 -4.16 -8.96 9.01
N GLY A 111 -3.87 -7.66 8.83
CA GLY A 111 -4.03 -6.68 9.90
C GLY A 111 -5.48 -6.32 10.23
N ASN A 112 -6.47 -6.71 9.42
CA ASN A 112 -7.90 -6.43 9.62
C ASN A 112 -8.37 -6.78 11.04
N GLN A 113 -7.88 -7.90 11.58
CA GLN A 113 -8.27 -8.39 12.91
C GLN A 113 -8.00 -7.41 14.06
N VAL A 114 -7.07 -6.47 13.89
CA VAL A 114 -6.72 -5.44 14.89
C VAL A 114 -7.83 -4.39 15.02
N PHE A 115 -8.66 -4.26 14.00
CA PHE A 115 -9.73 -3.25 13.90
C PHE A 115 -11.11 -3.84 14.19
N ASP A 116 -11.27 -5.16 14.15
CA ASP A 116 -12.50 -5.87 14.49
C ASP A 116 -12.66 -6.01 16.01
N PRO A 117 -13.84 -5.73 16.60
CA PRO A 117 -15.08 -5.26 15.99
C PRO A 117 -15.23 -3.71 15.94
N ASP A 118 -14.22 -2.96 16.31
CA ASP A 118 -14.29 -1.50 16.55
C ASP A 118 -14.57 -0.70 15.26
N ALA A 119 -14.12 -1.23 14.10
CA ALA A 119 -14.25 -0.57 12.81
C ALA A 119 -14.95 -1.47 11.78
N ASN A 120 -15.66 -0.87 10.82
CA ASN A 120 -16.15 -1.59 9.66
C ASN A 120 -15.03 -1.76 8.62
N ILE A 121 -14.96 -2.94 8.02
CA ILE A 121 -13.99 -3.29 6.99
C ILE A 121 -14.72 -3.34 5.66
N ILE A 122 -14.31 -2.50 4.72
CA ILE A 122 -14.92 -2.36 3.39
C ILE A 122 -13.98 -2.99 2.35
N GLY A 123 -14.53 -3.78 1.44
CA GLY A 123 -13.81 -4.36 0.32
C GLY A 123 -14.78 -4.78 -0.79
N THR A 124 -14.28 -5.54 -1.76
CA THR A 124 -15.13 -6.11 -2.80
C THR A 124 -15.71 -7.46 -2.35
N PRO A 125 -16.82 -7.93 -2.98
CA PRO A 125 -17.34 -9.26 -2.71
C PRO A 125 -16.34 -10.38 -2.99
N ASP A 126 -15.46 -10.19 -4.00
CA ASP A 126 -14.45 -11.18 -4.36
C ASP A 126 -13.32 -11.21 -3.33
N ALA A 127 -12.87 -10.06 -2.86
CA ALA A 127 -11.89 -9.99 -1.78
C ALA A 127 -12.39 -10.74 -0.54
N ARG A 128 -13.65 -10.51 -0.14
CA ARG A 128 -14.27 -11.25 0.95
C ARG A 128 -14.27 -12.76 0.70
N ARG A 129 -14.80 -13.22 -0.45
CA ARG A 129 -14.86 -14.65 -0.80
C ARG A 129 -13.49 -15.30 -0.86
N SER A 130 -12.51 -14.63 -1.41
CA SER A 130 -11.15 -15.15 -1.53
C SER A 130 -10.48 -15.31 -0.16
N ILE A 131 -10.62 -14.34 0.74
CA ILE A 131 -10.12 -14.45 2.11
C ILE A 131 -10.81 -15.62 2.83
N GLU A 132 -12.14 -15.75 2.76
CA GLU A 132 -12.89 -16.84 3.40
C GLU A 132 -12.48 -18.23 2.87
N ARG A 133 -12.21 -18.33 1.56
CA ARG A 133 -11.85 -19.59 0.90
C ARG A 133 -10.42 -20.02 1.21
N ASP A 134 -9.46 -19.08 1.19
CA ASP A 134 -8.05 -19.40 1.10
C ASP A 134 -7.29 -19.24 2.42
N PHE A 135 -7.80 -18.47 3.39
CA PHE A 135 -7.09 -18.08 4.60
C PHE A 135 -6.46 -19.25 5.36
N TYR A 136 -7.26 -20.23 5.77
CA TYR A 136 -6.75 -21.33 6.60
C TYR A 136 -5.75 -22.22 5.84
N LYS A 137 -6.03 -22.48 4.55
CA LYS A 137 -5.14 -23.25 3.70
C LYS A 137 -3.80 -22.54 3.50
N ALA A 138 -3.82 -21.22 3.27
CA ALA A 138 -2.62 -20.41 3.15
C ALA A 138 -1.81 -20.45 4.45
N VAL A 139 -2.44 -20.21 5.61
CA VAL A 139 -1.77 -20.22 6.91
C VAL A 139 -1.12 -21.58 7.20
N GLU A 140 -1.81 -22.70 6.95
CA GLU A 140 -1.23 -24.05 7.17
C GLU A 140 -0.04 -24.32 6.25
N SER A 141 -0.13 -23.95 4.97
CA SER A 141 0.99 -24.06 4.03
C SER A 141 2.19 -23.20 4.44
N GLU A 142 1.92 -22.00 4.93
CA GLU A 142 2.95 -21.05 5.33
C GLU A 142 3.63 -21.40 6.64
N LYS A 143 2.94 -22.07 7.56
CA LYS A 143 3.57 -22.62 8.78
C LYS A 143 4.72 -23.57 8.46
N GLU A 144 4.61 -24.30 7.34
CA GLU A 144 5.69 -25.19 6.88
C GLU A 144 6.73 -24.46 6.03
N SER A 145 6.30 -23.57 5.13
CA SER A 145 7.19 -22.92 4.16
C SER A 145 7.95 -21.73 4.74
N SER A 146 7.28 -20.85 5.50
CA SER A 146 7.92 -19.61 5.96
C SER A 146 9.17 -19.78 6.81
N PRO A 147 9.28 -20.78 7.72
CA PRO A 147 10.53 -20.99 8.45
C PRO A 147 11.68 -21.44 7.53
N LYS A 148 11.38 -22.25 6.51
CA LYS A 148 12.38 -22.72 5.54
C LYS A 148 12.85 -21.58 4.65
N GLU A 149 11.90 -20.78 4.15
CA GLU A 149 12.22 -19.61 3.32
C GLU A 149 13.00 -18.55 4.10
N LEU A 150 12.65 -18.30 5.37
CA LEU A 150 13.44 -17.40 6.22
C LEU A 150 14.91 -17.83 6.29
N LEU A 151 15.18 -19.12 6.52
CA LEU A 151 16.54 -19.64 6.54
C LEU A 151 17.24 -19.52 5.18
N ASN A 152 16.52 -19.73 4.06
CA ASN A 152 17.05 -19.54 2.72
C ASN A 152 17.45 -18.09 2.47
N PHE A 153 16.55 -17.13 2.77
CA PHE A 153 16.82 -15.70 2.60
C PHE A 153 17.96 -15.21 3.50
N GLN A 154 18.04 -15.67 4.75
CA GLN A 154 19.17 -15.38 5.64
C GLN A 154 20.49 -15.86 5.05
N LYS A 155 20.54 -17.11 4.54
CA LYS A 155 21.73 -17.68 3.91
C LYS A 155 22.12 -16.91 2.64
N TRP A 156 21.18 -16.54 1.80
CA TRP A 156 21.45 -15.74 0.60
C TRP A 156 21.96 -14.35 0.97
N MET A 157 21.40 -13.71 1.98
CA MET A 157 21.84 -12.41 2.48
C MET A 157 23.29 -12.47 3.01
N GLU A 158 23.71 -13.56 3.67
CA GLU A 158 25.11 -13.77 4.09
C GLU A 158 26.07 -13.94 2.90
N GLN A 159 25.59 -14.47 1.78
CA GLN A 159 26.38 -14.73 0.57
C GLN A 159 26.37 -13.55 -0.41
N ALA A 160 25.40 -12.67 -0.34
CA ALA A 160 25.28 -11.52 -1.22
C ALA A 160 26.45 -10.57 -1.03
N THR A 161 26.94 -10.00 -2.12
CA THR A 161 28.04 -9.02 -2.13
C THR A 161 27.56 -7.63 -2.48
N ASP A 162 26.40 -7.51 -3.13
CA ASP A 162 25.76 -6.25 -3.46
C ASP A 162 24.89 -5.74 -2.30
N GLU A 163 25.01 -4.48 -1.95
CA GLU A 163 24.29 -3.92 -0.80
C GLU A 163 22.79 -3.72 -1.04
N GLU A 164 22.37 -3.49 -2.29
CA GLU A 164 20.92 -3.39 -2.62
C GLU A 164 20.30 -4.78 -2.61
N GLU A 165 21.00 -5.81 -3.11
CA GLU A 165 20.56 -7.19 -2.97
C GLU A 165 20.40 -7.60 -1.50
N LYS A 166 21.36 -7.24 -0.63
CA LYS A 166 21.26 -7.51 0.81
C LYS A 166 20.03 -6.84 1.45
N LYS A 167 19.73 -5.61 1.05
CA LYS A 167 18.53 -4.91 1.55
C LYS A 167 17.25 -5.61 1.11
N GLU A 168 17.13 -5.99 -0.17
CA GLU A 168 15.99 -6.75 -0.66
C GLU A 168 15.83 -8.08 0.08
N LEU A 169 16.91 -8.83 0.27
CA LEU A 169 16.90 -10.08 1.02
C LEU A 169 16.53 -9.87 2.50
N LYS A 170 16.97 -8.77 3.12
CA LYS A 170 16.58 -8.40 4.48
C LYS A 170 15.08 -8.10 4.60
N MET A 171 14.51 -7.42 3.62
CA MET A 171 13.07 -7.20 3.52
C MET A 171 12.31 -8.54 3.46
N TRP A 172 12.76 -9.50 2.63
CA TRP A 172 12.14 -10.83 2.55
C TRP A 172 12.30 -11.63 3.85
N CYS A 173 13.42 -11.48 4.57
CA CYS A 173 13.53 -12.02 5.94
C CYS A 173 12.46 -11.43 6.86
N GLY A 174 12.24 -10.11 6.80
CA GLY A 174 11.18 -9.43 7.56
C GLY A 174 9.79 -9.95 7.23
N TYR A 175 9.51 -10.21 5.94
CA TYR A 175 8.24 -10.79 5.48
C TYR A 175 7.95 -12.16 6.11
N HIS A 176 8.90 -13.09 6.01
CA HIS A 176 8.72 -14.43 6.59
C HIS A 176 8.70 -14.41 8.11
N GLN A 177 9.51 -13.56 8.74
CA GLN A 177 9.49 -13.37 10.19
C GLN A 177 8.14 -12.82 10.66
N ALA A 178 7.57 -11.84 9.95
CA ALA A 178 6.25 -11.28 10.25
C ALA A 178 5.14 -12.35 10.23
N LYS A 179 5.19 -13.25 9.23
CA LYS A 179 4.26 -14.39 9.14
C LYS A 179 4.41 -15.33 10.32
N ILE A 180 5.64 -15.77 10.60
CA ILE A 180 5.95 -16.73 11.69
C ILE A 180 5.47 -16.18 13.04
N GLU A 181 5.78 -14.92 13.35
CA GLU A 181 5.37 -14.30 14.61
C GLU A 181 3.85 -14.09 14.71
N SER A 182 3.17 -13.95 13.58
CA SER A 182 1.71 -13.75 13.53
C SER A 182 0.90 -15.02 13.69
N PHE A 183 1.41 -16.19 13.31
CA PHE A 183 0.63 -17.45 13.28
C PHE A 183 -0.14 -17.76 14.56
N PRO A 184 0.38 -17.55 15.79
CA PRO A 184 -0.34 -17.88 17.03
C PRO A 184 -1.61 -17.04 17.25
N GLU A 185 -1.68 -15.83 16.67
CA GLU A 185 -2.77 -14.89 16.90
C GLU A 185 -3.64 -14.64 15.66
N LEU A 186 -3.27 -15.19 14.49
CA LEU A 186 -4.00 -14.91 13.24
C LEU A 186 -5.47 -15.35 13.30
N LYS A 187 -6.35 -14.44 12.89
CA LYS A 187 -7.79 -14.66 12.77
C LYS A 187 -8.25 -14.24 11.38
N MET A 188 -9.04 -15.10 10.75
CA MET A 188 -9.72 -14.75 9.51
C MET A 188 -10.68 -13.58 9.76
N THR A 189 -10.42 -12.44 9.14
CA THR A 189 -11.21 -11.23 9.31
C THR A 189 -11.45 -10.57 7.95
N PRO A 190 -12.41 -11.10 7.16
CA PRO A 190 -12.75 -10.56 5.85
C PRO A 190 -13.55 -9.25 5.97
N PRO A 191 -13.69 -8.46 4.89
CA PRO A 191 -14.57 -7.30 4.84
C PRO A 191 -15.99 -7.63 5.33
N ASN A 192 -16.54 -6.81 6.23
CA ASN A 192 -17.91 -6.94 6.73
C ASN A 192 -18.91 -6.06 5.94
N ILE A 193 -18.41 -5.15 5.13
CA ILE A 193 -19.16 -4.38 4.13
C ILE A 193 -18.53 -4.63 2.76
N THR A 194 -19.34 -5.01 1.77
CA THR A 194 -18.86 -5.20 0.39
C THR A 194 -19.54 -4.26 -0.58
N ILE A 195 -18.78 -3.75 -1.56
CA ILE A 195 -19.26 -2.83 -2.59
C ILE A 195 -18.94 -3.38 -3.99
N THR A 196 -19.89 -3.24 -4.91
CA THR A 196 -19.77 -3.63 -6.33
C THR A 196 -19.68 -2.43 -7.27
N ASP A 197 -20.16 -1.27 -6.80
CA ASP A 197 -20.21 -0.03 -7.54
C ASP A 197 -19.48 1.07 -6.77
N THR A 198 -19.21 2.20 -7.42
CA THR A 198 -18.60 3.37 -6.79
C THR A 198 -19.40 3.80 -5.58
N MET A 199 -18.69 3.94 -4.44
CA MET A 199 -19.25 4.43 -3.19
C MET A 199 -18.50 5.68 -2.74
N THR A 200 -19.23 6.73 -2.36
CA THR A 200 -18.65 7.91 -1.71
C THR A 200 -18.95 7.90 -0.22
N ILE A 201 -17.91 8.02 0.59
CA ILE A 201 -17.98 8.18 2.04
C ILE A 201 -17.72 9.66 2.35
N TRP A 202 -18.75 10.34 2.77
CA TRP A 202 -18.69 11.75 3.11
C TRP A 202 -18.19 11.95 4.54
N GLY A 203 -17.20 12.82 4.72
CA GLY A 203 -16.77 13.30 6.02
C GLY A 203 -16.94 14.82 6.15
N THR A 204 -16.65 15.39 7.31
CA THR A 204 -16.80 16.83 7.55
C THR A 204 -15.65 17.67 6.97
N LYS A 205 -14.51 17.06 6.66
CA LYS A 205 -13.34 17.73 6.04
C LYS A 205 -13.18 17.38 4.55
N ARG A 206 -13.47 16.14 4.18
CA ARG A 206 -13.30 15.60 2.82
C ARG A 206 -14.16 14.37 2.61
N GLU A 207 -14.33 13.99 1.36
CA GLU A 207 -14.84 12.69 0.96
C GLU A 207 -13.72 11.75 0.54
N ILE A 208 -14.02 10.46 0.56
CA ILE A 208 -13.25 9.41 -0.09
C ILE A 208 -14.16 8.64 -1.04
N VAL A 209 -13.73 8.49 -2.28
CA VAL A 209 -14.46 7.76 -3.33
C VAL A 209 -13.81 6.40 -3.52
N LEU A 210 -14.54 5.35 -3.21
CA LEU A 210 -14.15 3.96 -3.41
C LEU A 210 -14.63 3.50 -4.77
N ILE A 211 -13.73 3.04 -5.63
CA ILE A 211 -14.03 2.66 -7.00
C ILE A 211 -13.57 1.21 -7.22
N PRO A 212 -14.49 0.23 -7.25
CA PRO A 212 -14.17 -1.11 -7.74
C PRO A 212 -13.75 -1.03 -9.21
N THR A 213 -12.62 -1.61 -9.54
CA THR A 213 -12.03 -1.49 -10.89
C THR A 213 -12.19 -2.76 -11.72
N GLY A 214 -12.67 -3.84 -11.10
CA GLY A 214 -12.75 -5.17 -11.72
C GLY A 214 -11.37 -5.82 -11.84
N ILE A 215 -11.20 -6.65 -12.85
CA ILE A 215 -9.97 -7.43 -13.05
C ILE A 215 -8.79 -6.51 -13.37
N GLY A 216 -7.73 -6.64 -12.60
CA GLY A 216 -6.46 -5.95 -12.77
C GLY A 216 -5.32 -6.79 -12.24
N HIS A 217 -4.81 -6.45 -11.06
CA HIS A 217 -3.83 -7.23 -10.31
C HIS A 217 -4.44 -8.53 -9.75
N THR A 218 -5.70 -8.43 -9.29
CA THR A 218 -6.53 -9.59 -8.92
C THR A 218 -7.79 -9.66 -9.79
N THR A 219 -8.70 -10.56 -9.45
CA THR A 219 -10.01 -10.68 -10.11
C THR A 219 -10.93 -9.51 -9.80
N GLU A 220 -10.70 -8.79 -8.71
CA GLU A 220 -11.53 -7.66 -8.30
C GLU A 220 -10.73 -6.70 -7.39
N ASP A 221 -10.21 -5.62 -7.97
CA ASP A 221 -9.44 -4.61 -7.24
C ASP A 221 -10.30 -3.37 -6.93
N LEU A 222 -9.91 -2.64 -5.90
CA LEU A 222 -10.55 -1.42 -5.40
C LEU A 222 -9.51 -0.31 -5.23
N ILE A 223 -9.83 0.90 -5.68
CA ILE A 223 -9.02 2.08 -5.38
C ILE A 223 -9.76 3.03 -4.44
N ALA A 224 -9.01 3.77 -3.65
CA ALA A 224 -9.53 4.81 -2.77
C ALA A 224 -9.01 6.17 -3.23
N TYR A 225 -9.91 7.02 -3.75
CA TYR A 225 -9.59 8.32 -4.33
C TYR A 225 -10.10 9.47 -3.45
N LEU A 226 -9.24 10.47 -3.20
CA LEU A 226 -9.56 11.71 -2.50
C LEU A 226 -9.56 12.87 -3.52
N PRO A 227 -10.71 13.20 -4.10
CA PRO A 227 -10.79 14.17 -5.22
C PRO A 227 -10.28 15.56 -4.84
N ALA A 228 -10.63 16.05 -3.63
CA ALA A 228 -10.22 17.36 -3.15
C ALA A 228 -8.70 17.53 -3.01
N ASP A 229 -8.00 16.44 -2.69
CA ASP A 229 -6.54 16.43 -2.50
C ASP A 229 -5.80 15.96 -3.76
N SER A 230 -6.50 15.40 -4.75
CA SER A 230 -5.93 14.70 -5.91
C SER A 230 -4.98 13.56 -5.51
N ILE A 231 -5.33 12.81 -4.46
CA ILE A 231 -4.58 11.67 -3.93
C ILE A 231 -5.36 10.39 -4.19
N ILE A 232 -4.66 9.33 -4.63
CA ILE A 232 -5.24 8.03 -4.84
C ILE A 232 -4.39 6.95 -4.16
N PHE A 233 -5.05 6.03 -3.46
CA PHE A 233 -4.46 4.78 -2.97
C PHE A 233 -4.87 3.67 -3.91
N MET A 234 -3.91 3.00 -4.50
CA MET A 234 -4.13 2.10 -5.62
C MET A 234 -3.98 0.61 -5.27
N GLY A 235 -3.48 0.31 -4.06
CA GLY A 235 -3.06 -1.07 -3.77
C GLY A 235 -2.12 -1.59 -4.85
N ASP A 236 -2.19 -2.86 -5.13
CA ASP A 236 -1.32 -3.54 -6.10
C ASP A 236 -1.70 -3.31 -7.58
N LEU A 237 -2.68 -2.44 -7.83
CA LEU A 237 -2.82 -1.88 -9.17
C LEU A 237 -1.64 -0.99 -9.55
N LEU A 238 -0.85 -0.52 -8.56
CA LEU A 238 0.37 0.25 -8.80
C LEU A 238 1.54 -0.34 -8.00
N PHE A 239 2.63 -0.60 -8.70
CA PHE A 239 3.97 -0.87 -8.17
C PHE A 239 4.90 0.24 -8.66
N VAL A 240 5.70 0.81 -7.78
CA VAL A 240 6.68 1.84 -8.13
C VAL A 240 8.07 1.32 -7.78
N GLU A 241 8.95 1.22 -8.79
CA GLU A 241 10.30 0.67 -8.64
C GLU A 241 10.33 -0.75 -8.05
N ARG A 242 9.27 -1.52 -8.29
CA ARG A 242 9.13 -2.92 -7.86
C ARG A 242 8.56 -3.74 -9.01
N HIS A 243 9.13 -4.92 -9.25
CA HIS A 243 8.55 -5.88 -10.20
C HIS A 243 7.24 -6.42 -9.64
N PRO A 244 6.11 -6.24 -10.36
CA PRO A 244 4.81 -6.64 -9.83
C PRO A 244 4.63 -8.15 -9.79
N PHE A 245 3.89 -8.64 -8.80
CA PHE A 245 3.32 -9.98 -8.83
C PHE A 245 2.12 -9.97 -9.80
N MET A 246 2.14 -10.84 -10.81
CA MET A 246 1.10 -10.87 -11.86
C MET A 246 0.17 -12.09 -11.80
N GLY A 247 0.42 -13.02 -10.87
CA GLY A 247 -0.20 -14.35 -10.88
C GLY A 247 -1.70 -14.43 -10.60
N GLY A 248 -2.33 -13.34 -10.16
CA GLY A 248 -3.74 -13.33 -9.73
C GLY A 248 -4.72 -12.67 -10.68
N GLY A 249 -4.24 -11.90 -11.67
CA GLY A 249 -5.07 -11.04 -12.50
C GLY A 249 -4.98 -11.28 -14.00
N ASP A 250 -5.20 -10.22 -14.78
CA ASP A 250 -5.08 -10.22 -16.24
C ASP A 250 -4.34 -8.96 -16.69
N PRO A 251 -3.10 -9.06 -17.24
CA PRO A 251 -2.29 -7.91 -17.61
C PRO A 251 -2.95 -6.97 -18.64
N ALA A 252 -3.76 -7.50 -19.57
CA ALA A 252 -4.44 -6.69 -20.56
C ALA A 252 -5.58 -5.86 -19.94
N SER A 253 -6.33 -6.44 -19.01
CA SER A 253 -7.35 -5.74 -18.24
C SER A 253 -6.71 -4.77 -17.25
N TRP A 254 -5.64 -5.16 -16.58
CA TRP A 254 -4.86 -4.31 -15.68
C TRP A 254 -4.38 -3.03 -16.39
N LYS A 255 -3.76 -3.18 -17.57
CA LYS A 255 -3.37 -2.03 -18.39
C LYS A 255 -4.55 -1.09 -18.72
N LYS A 256 -5.71 -1.63 -19.11
CA LYS A 256 -6.91 -0.81 -19.37
C LYS A 256 -7.39 -0.07 -18.12
N THR A 257 -7.33 -0.72 -16.97
CA THR A 257 -7.67 -0.13 -15.67
C THR A 257 -6.72 1.01 -15.35
N LEU A 258 -5.40 0.81 -15.48
CA LEU A 258 -4.39 1.85 -15.28
C LEU A 258 -4.62 3.05 -16.22
N GLN A 259 -4.93 2.81 -17.49
CA GLN A 259 -5.25 3.88 -18.47
C GLN A 259 -6.46 4.72 -18.03
N LYS A 260 -7.51 4.09 -17.50
CA LYS A 260 -8.68 4.81 -16.95
C LYS A 260 -8.32 5.62 -15.71
N ILE A 261 -7.54 5.05 -14.78
CA ILE A 261 -7.09 5.73 -13.56
C ILE A 261 -6.21 6.94 -13.91
N ALA A 262 -5.31 6.81 -14.89
CA ALA A 262 -4.46 7.92 -15.35
C ALA A 262 -5.26 9.14 -15.85
N LEU A 263 -6.49 8.95 -16.34
CA LEU A 263 -7.39 10.05 -16.74
C LEU A 263 -7.87 10.89 -15.56
N LEU A 264 -7.85 10.37 -14.33
CA LEU A 264 -8.13 11.13 -13.11
C LEU A 264 -7.01 12.14 -12.80
N LYS A 265 -5.82 11.97 -13.40
CA LYS A 265 -4.63 12.80 -13.21
C LYS A 265 -4.28 13.02 -11.73
N PRO A 266 -4.16 11.96 -10.93
CA PRO A 266 -3.80 12.13 -9.52
C PRO A 266 -2.43 12.80 -9.41
N LYS A 267 -2.32 13.78 -8.51
CA LYS A 267 -1.03 14.41 -8.19
C LYS A 267 -0.16 13.47 -7.37
N ILE A 268 -0.79 12.65 -6.55
CA ILE A 268 -0.14 11.66 -5.69
C ILE A 268 -0.85 10.33 -5.87
N ALA A 269 -0.09 9.29 -6.17
CA ALA A 269 -0.55 7.91 -6.27
C ALA A 269 0.24 7.04 -5.28
N VAL A 270 -0.44 6.51 -4.27
CA VAL A 270 0.16 5.59 -3.30
C VAL A 270 0.05 4.18 -3.86
N PRO A 271 1.18 3.52 -4.17
CA PRO A 271 1.18 2.14 -4.65
C PRO A 271 0.97 1.14 -3.50
N GLY A 272 0.67 -0.11 -3.82
CA GLY A 272 0.72 -1.20 -2.85
C GLY A 272 2.16 -1.47 -2.40
N HIS A 273 3.14 -1.31 -3.30
CA HIS A 273 4.55 -1.52 -3.01
C HIS A 273 5.44 -0.48 -3.67
N GLY A 274 6.48 -0.06 -2.95
CA GLY A 274 7.46 0.93 -3.41
C GLY A 274 7.15 2.35 -2.95
N PRO A 275 7.91 3.35 -3.40
CA PRO A 275 7.76 4.74 -2.99
C PRO A 275 6.47 5.37 -3.53
N VAL A 276 6.01 6.44 -2.88
CA VAL A 276 4.89 7.24 -3.37
C VAL A 276 5.19 7.76 -4.77
N GLY A 277 4.24 7.60 -5.67
CA GLY A 277 4.30 8.04 -7.06
C GLY A 277 3.25 9.07 -7.42
N ASP A 278 3.01 9.18 -8.72
CA ASP A 278 2.08 10.11 -9.34
C ASP A 278 1.46 9.52 -10.62
N THR A 279 0.81 10.34 -11.42
CA THR A 279 0.27 9.93 -12.73
C THR A 279 1.35 9.35 -13.66
N ASN A 280 2.60 9.87 -13.61
CA ASN A 280 3.68 9.35 -14.45
C ASN A 280 4.07 7.91 -14.04
N SER A 281 4.08 7.62 -12.74
CA SER A 281 4.33 6.26 -12.22
C SER A 281 3.32 5.24 -12.78
N ILE A 282 2.05 5.65 -12.96
CA ILE A 282 1.02 4.82 -13.61
C ILE A 282 1.42 4.54 -15.07
N HIS A 283 1.88 5.54 -15.80
CA HIS A 283 2.33 5.36 -17.20
C HIS A 283 3.58 4.49 -17.31
N VAL A 284 4.50 4.59 -16.34
CA VAL A 284 5.69 3.72 -16.28
C VAL A 284 5.28 2.26 -16.12
N LEU A 285 4.31 1.95 -15.24
CA LEU A 285 3.83 0.58 -15.07
C LEU A 285 3.07 0.08 -16.31
N ILE A 286 2.28 0.92 -16.98
CA ILE A 286 1.65 0.57 -18.27
C ILE A 286 2.74 0.17 -19.29
N LYS A 287 3.79 0.99 -19.42
CA LYS A 287 4.92 0.72 -20.32
C LYS A 287 5.64 -0.59 -19.94
N TYR A 288 5.86 -0.84 -18.64
CA TYR A 288 6.45 -2.07 -18.15
C TYR A 288 5.66 -3.32 -18.61
N ILE A 289 4.33 -3.31 -18.41
CA ILE A 289 3.44 -4.41 -18.84
C ILE A 289 3.53 -4.62 -20.34
N ASP A 290 3.52 -3.55 -21.15
CA ASP A 290 3.66 -3.64 -22.60
C ASP A 290 5.01 -4.20 -23.02
N THR A 291 6.12 -3.65 -22.48
CA THR A 291 7.49 -4.09 -22.80
C THR A 291 7.68 -5.58 -22.54
N LEU A 292 7.25 -6.07 -21.38
CA LEU A 292 7.44 -7.49 -21.05
C LEU A 292 6.50 -8.40 -21.86
N THR A 293 5.28 -7.93 -22.14
CA THR A 293 4.33 -8.67 -22.99
C THR A 293 4.89 -8.81 -24.41
N GLU A 294 5.46 -7.75 -24.97
CA GLU A 294 6.09 -7.76 -26.31
C GLU A 294 7.32 -8.68 -26.31
N MET A 295 8.22 -8.56 -25.31
CA MET A 295 9.38 -9.44 -25.19
C MET A 295 9.00 -10.91 -25.20
N VAL A 296 8.06 -11.31 -24.38
CA VAL A 296 7.62 -12.72 -24.28
C VAL A 296 6.98 -13.18 -25.59
N ASN A 297 6.13 -12.36 -26.23
CA ASN A 297 5.51 -12.70 -27.50
C ASN A 297 6.52 -12.85 -28.64
N GLU A 298 7.56 -12.03 -28.69
CA GLU A 298 8.62 -12.14 -29.68
C GLU A 298 9.41 -13.44 -29.52
N GLU A 299 9.76 -13.81 -28.30
CA GLU A 299 10.47 -15.07 -28.02
C GLU A 299 9.61 -16.30 -28.34
N ILE A 300 8.31 -16.27 -28.05
CA ILE A 300 7.38 -17.34 -28.45
C ILE A 300 7.36 -17.49 -29.98
N LYS A 301 7.30 -16.40 -30.75
CA LYS A 301 7.34 -16.42 -32.21
C LYS A 301 8.65 -17.03 -32.75
N LYS A 302 9.77 -16.87 -32.04
CA LYS A 302 11.05 -17.48 -32.39
C LYS A 302 11.12 -18.97 -32.02
N GLY A 303 10.10 -19.52 -31.33
CA GLY A 303 10.09 -20.90 -30.81
C GLY A 303 10.90 -21.10 -29.55
N THR A 304 11.23 -20.03 -28.83
CA THR A 304 11.95 -20.09 -27.55
C THR A 304 11.06 -20.79 -26.52
N ASN A 305 11.64 -21.78 -25.82
CA ASN A 305 10.91 -22.52 -24.80
C ASN A 305 10.72 -21.70 -23.52
N LYS A 306 9.79 -22.16 -22.65
CA LYS A 306 9.39 -21.46 -21.42
C LYS A 306 10.57 -21.21 -20.49
N ASP A 307 11.47 -22.18 -20.32
CA ASP A 307 12.59 -22.08 -19.37
C ASP A 307 13.55 -20.95 -19.80
N LYS A 308 13.85 -20.86 -21.10
CA LYS A 308 14.66 -19.76 -21.64
C LYS A 308 13.97 -18.41 -21.56
N ILE A 309 12.65 -18.36 -21.72
CA ILE A 309 11.89 -17.12 -21.56
C ILE A 309 11.95 -16.64 -20.10
N SER A 310 11.88 -17.55 -19.13
CA SER A 310 12.00 -17.17 -17.71
C SER A 310 13.41 -16.68 -17.31
N GLU A 311 14.40 -16.86 -18.18
CA GLU A 311 15.79 -16.41 -17.99
C GLU A 311 16.10 -15.11 -18.75
N LEU A 312 15.13 -14.51 -19.46
CA LEU A 312 15.36 -13.25 -20.17
C LEU A 312 15.86 -12.16 -19.22
N PRO A 313 16.84 -11.35 -19.67
CA PRO A 313 17.37 -10.29 -18.83
C PRO A 313 16.31 -9.21 -18.55
N VAL A 314 16.40 -8.62 -17.39
CA VAL A 314 15.59 -7.44 -17.05
C VAL A 314 15.96 -6.30 -18.02
N PRO A 315 14.98 -5.64 -18.67
CA PRO A 315 15.26 -4.46 -19.48
C PRO A 315 16.00 -3.37 -18.69
N GLU A 316 16.94 -2.68 -19.34
CA GLU A 316 17.85 -1.73 -18.70
C GLU A 316 17.13 -0.67 -17.84
N GLU A 317 15.98 -0.21 -18.29
CA GLU A 317 15.17 0.79 -17.58
C GLU A 317 14.56 0.30 -16.26
N TYR A 318 14.47 -1.03 -16.05
CA TYR A 318 13.89 -1.66 -14.85
C TYR A 318 14.90 -2.46 -14.02
N LYS A 319 16.19 -2.46 -14.39
CA LYS A 319 17.23 -3.30 -13.78
C LYS A 319 17.45 -3.09 -12.29
N ASN A 320 17.13 -1.88 -11.79
CA ASN A 320 17.29 -1.51 -10.38
C ASN A 320 15.99 -1.68 -9.58
N TRP A 321 14.92 -2.22 -10.19
CA TRP A 321 13.69 -2.48 -9.47
C TRP A 321 13.86 -3.66 -8.53
N TRP A 322 13.29 -3.55 -7.35
CA TRP A 322 13.25 -4.64 -6.38
C TRP A 322 12.18 -5.67 -6.75
N PHE A 323 12.09 -6.74 -5.97
CA PHE A 323 11.26 -7.92 -6.24
C PHE A 323 11.74 -8.69 -7.48
N SER A 324 13.07 -8.77 -7.60
CA SER A 324 13.76 -9.42 -8.72
C SER A 324 13.31 -10.88 -8.95
N GLY A 325 12.95 -11.59 -7.88
CA GLY A 325 12.32 -12.91 -7.96
C GLY A 325 11.01 -12.89 -8.74
N PHE A 326 10.16 -11.89 -8.55
CA PHE A 326 8.86 -11.79 -9.27
C PHE A 326 9.05 -11.56 -10.77
N TYR A 327 10.11 -10.90 -11.21
CA TYR A 327 10.40 -10.74 -12.61
C TYR A 327 10.54 -12.10 -13.32
N LYS A 328 11.35 -12.99 -12.80
CA LYS A 328 11.70 -14.27 -13.46
C LYS A 328 10.60 -15.32 -13.32
N TRP A 329 10.32 -15.74 -12.10
CA TRP A 329 9.46 -16.91 -11.87
C TRP A 329 7.97 -16.60 -11.92
N ASN A 330 7.56 -15.35 -11.75
CA ASN A 330 6.14 -14.96 -11.82
C ASN A 330 5.82 -14.22 -13.12
N THR A 331 6.33 -12.98 -13.31
CA THR A 331 5.91 -12.12 -14.42
C THR A 331 6.14 -12.76 -15.80
N LEU A 332 7.36 -13.19 -16.09
CA LEU A 332 7.67 -13.80 -17.40
C LEU A 332 6.93 -15.12 -17.62
N ASN A 333 6.89 -16.00 -16.62
CA ASN A 333 6.14 -17.26 -16.70
C ASN A 333 4.64 -17.05 -16.88
N PHE A 334 4.08 -16.05 -16.17
CA PHE A 334 2.66 -15.73 -16.26
C PHE A 334 2.29 -15.19 -17.64
N LEU A 335 3.06 -14.27 -18.18
CA LEU A 335 2.86 -13.73 -19.54
C LEU A 335 2.99 -14.82 -20.60
N TYR A 336 3.97 -15.72 -20.47
CA TYR A 336 4.10 -16.87 -21.37
C TYR A 336 2.86 -17.76 -21.34
N ASN A 337 2.36 -18.10 -20.16
CA ASN A 337 1.19 -18.96 -20.03
C ASN A 337 -0.07 -18.33 -20.66
N ILE A 338 -0.27 -17.02 -20.48
CA ILE A 338 -1.39 -16.28 -21.11
C ILE A 338 -1.27 -16.28 -22.63
N ALA A 339 -0.09 -15.97 -23.16
CA ALA A 339 0.14 -15.88 -24.59
C ALA A 339 -0.10 -17.24 -25.27
N THR A 340 0.42 -18.33 -24.70
CA THR A 340 0.24 -19.68 -25.26
C THR A 340 -1.18 -20.23 -25.09
N ALA A 341 -1.89 -19.88 -24.01
CA ALA A 341 -3.28 -20.27 -23.83
C ALA A 341 -4.22 -19.60 -24.85
N LYS A 342 -3.91 -18.38 -25.30
CA LYS A 342 -4.64 -17.69 -26.37
C LYS A 342 -4.38 -18.36 -27.73
N ALA A 343 -3.12 -18.65 -28.05
CA ALA A 343 -2.74 -19.29 -29.31
C ALA A 343 -3.37 -20.69 -29.52
N ASN A 344 -3.72 -21.39 -28.44
CA ASN A 344 -4.37 -22.70 -28.51
C ASN A 344 -5.91 -22.62 -28.66
N LYS A 345 -6.50 -21.42 -28.64
CA LYS A 345 -7.95 -21.20 -28.79
C LYS A 345 -8.33 -20.65 -30.16
N ASP A 346 -7.35 -20.11 -30.89
CA ASP A 346 -7.45 -19.62 -32.27
C ASP A 346 -7.02 -20.72 -33.24
#